data_65665798f7c33eadcc9cbfb41f245ab5
#
_entry.id   65665798f7c33eadcc9cbfb41f245ab5
#
_cell.length_a   1.000
_cell.length_b   1.000
_cell.length_c   1.000
_cell.angle_alpha   90.00
_cell.angle_beta   90.00
_cell.angle_gamma   90.00
#
_symmetry.space_group_name_H-M   'P 1'
#
loop_
_entity.id
_entity.type
_entity.pdbx_description
1 polymer ?
#
loop_
_entity_poly.entity_id
_entity_poly.type
_entity_poly.pdbx_seq_one_letter_code
_entity_poly.pdbx_strand_id
1 'polypeptide(L)'
;MAQDNLVFDLLNKELKRQREGIELIASENFTSIQVMQATGSVATNKYAEGYPGKRYYGGCEVIDEIETLAIDRLKKVFNASWANVQPHSGAQANTAVFLACLKPGDKILGLDLSMGGHLTHGSPANFSGKTYQSFFYGVDRETGLINYEQLEETARKEKPKMIICGASAYSRDWDYARIRSVADEVGALLLADIAHPAGLIAAGVLNDPFDHCHIVTSTTHKTLRGPRGGVIMMRNDFENPFGLKDPKGNIRSMSALLDLAVFPGMQGGPLEHVIAAKAIAFGEILDPSFKIYQQDVQHNAQTMAAAFVKKGYHLISGGTENHLMLIDLRNKDITGKKAQETLDRAHITLNKNSVPYDDKSPFVTSGIRI
;
A
#
# COMPACT_ATOMS: atom_id res chain seq x y z
N MET A 1 9.46 -27.14 -26.90
CA MET A 1 8.20 -26.49 -27.37
C MET A 1 8.59 -25.23 -28.13
N ALA A 2 7.89 -24.88 -29.19
CA ALA A 2 8.12 -23.60 -29.86
C ALA A 2 7.68 -22.43 -28.96
N GLN A 3 8.32 -21.29 -29.12
CA GLN A 3 7.96 -20.06 -28.40
C GLN A 3 6.54 -19.63 -28.82
N ASP A 4 5.73 -19.18 -27.86
CA ASP A 4 4.44 -18.58 -28.13
C ASP A 4 4.62 -17.14 -28.64
N ASN A 5 4.78 -17.00 -29.94
CA ASN A 5 5.07 -15.73 -30.59
C ASN A 5 3.95 -14.70 -30.35
N LEU A 6 2.67 -15.12 -30.24
CA LEU A 6 1.56 -14.18 -30.03
C LEU A 6 1.70 -13.44 -28.70
N VAL A 7 2.01 -14.16 -27.61
CA VAL A 7 2.21 -13.54 -26.28
C VAL A 7 3.46 -12.68 -26.28
N PHE A 8 4.57 -13.14 -26.85
CA PHE A 8 5.82 -12.36 -26.87
C PHE A 8 5.71 -11.10 -27.75
N ASP A 9 4.95 -11.12 -28.82
CA ASP A 9 4.67 -9.94 -29.64
C ASP A 9 3.84 -8.90 -28.84
N LEU A 10 2.88 -9.34 -28.04
CA LEU A 10 2.13 -8.45 -27.14
C LEU A 10 3.02 -7.84 -26.05
N LEU A 11 3.92 -8.63 -25.45
CA LEU A 11 4.89 -8.14 -24.46
C LEU A 11 5.85 -7.12 -25.10
N ASN A 12 6.28 -7.33 -26.32
CA ASN A 12 7.11 -6.36 -27.07
C ASN A 12 6.35 -5.06 -27.37
N LYS A 13 5.05 -5.12 -27.69
CA LYS A 13 4.21 -3.93 -27.85
C LYS A 13 4.08 -3.16 -26.53
N GLU A 14 3.87 -3.86 -25.41
CA GLU A 14 3.82 -3.21 -24.08
C GLU A 14 5.17 -2.58 -23.70
N LEU A 15 6.29 -3.27 -23.97
CA LEU A 15 7.63 -2.70 -23.76
C LEU A 15 7.81 -1.40 -24.58
N LYS A 16 7.35 -1.38 -25.83
CA LYS A 16 7.38 -0.18 -26.67
C LYS A 16 6.52 0.92 -26.07
N ARG A 17 5.28 0.63 -25.65
CA ARG A 17 4.39 1.59 -25.00
C ARG A 17 5.05 2.26 -23.77
N GLN A 18 5.66 1.44 -22.90
CA GLN A 18 6.32 1.94 -21.69
C GLN A 18 7.56 2.81 -22.01
N ARG A 19 8.29 2.50 -23.08
CA ARG A 19 9.50 3.27 -23.48
C ARG A 19 9.18 4.58 -24.20
N GLU A 20 8.08 4.63 -24.92
CA GLU A 20 7.72 5.77 -25.79
C GLU A 20 6.68 6.69 -25.12
N GLY A 21 6.06 6.27 -24.01
CA GLY A 21 5.08 7.04 -23.26
C GLY A 21 5.66 7.75 -22.05
N ILE A 22 4.89 8.70 -21.52
CA ILE A 22 5.11 9.32 -20.21
C ILE A 22 4.15 8.69 -19.22
N GLU A 23 4.68 7.91 -18.27
CA GLU A 23 3.90 7.22 -17.26
C GLU A 23 3.75 8.07 -16.00
N LEU A 24 2.52 8.47 -15.69
CA LEU A 24 2.18 9.32 -14.54
C LEU A 24 1.11 8.70 -13.63
N ILE A 25 0.88 7.38 -13.73
CA ILE A 25 0.02 6.69 -12.76
C ILE A 25 0.78 6.55 -11.44
N ALA A 26 0.34 7.24 -10.40
CA ALA A 26 1.01 7.32 -9.10
C ALA A 26 1.27 5.95 -8.41
N SER A 27 0.57 4.90 -8.84
CA SER A 27 0.72 3.53 -8.32
C SER A 27 1.61 2.63 -9.18
N GLU A 28 2.21 3.14 -10.25
CA GLU A 28 3.13 2.41 -11.12
C GLU A 28 4.57 2.86 -10.90
N ASN A 29 5.52 1.99 -11.24
CA ASN A 29 6.95 2.27 -11.22
C ASN A 29 7.68 1.29 -12.15
N PHE A 30 8.91 1.65 -12.51
CA PHE A 30 9.78 0.80 -13.31
C PHE A 30 10.74 0.04 -12.39
N THR A 31 10.50 -1.26 -12.26
CA THR A 31 11.37 -2.13 -11.46
C THR A 31 12.67 -2.45 -12.19
N SER A 32 13.70 -2.88 -11.46
CA SER A 32 14.99 -3.25 -12.05
C SER A 32 14.92 -4.54 -12.89
N ILE A 33 15.88 -4.70 -13.78
CA ILE A 33 16.03 -5.93 -14.58
C ILE A 33 16.20 -7.15 -13.67
N GLN A 34 16.94 -7.03 -12.56
CA GLN A 34 17.16 -8.11 -11.61
C GLN A 34 15.86 -8.56 -10.94
N VAL A 35 14.98 -7.64 -10.57
CA VAL A 35 13.66 -7.95 -10.02
C VAL A 35 12.82 -8.70 -11.05
N MET A 36 12.81 -8.27 -12.32
CA MET A 36 12.09 -8.98 -13.40
C MET A 36 12.67 -10.37 -13.65
N GLN A 37 13.99 -10.54 -13.65
CA GLN A 37 14.64 -11.83 -13.80
C GLN A 37 14.28 -12.80 -12.66
N ALA A 38 14.25 -12.31 -11.41
CA ALA A 38 13.84 -13.14 -10.27
C ALA A 38 12.36 -13.55 -10.37
N THR A 39 11.49 -12.64 -10.81
CA THR A 39 10.08 -12.94 -11.06
C THR A 39 9.89 -14.02 -12.13
N GLY A 40 10.75 -14.06 -13.16
CA GLY A 40 10.76 -15.08 -14.21
C GLY A 40 11.63 -16.29 -13.90
N SER A 41 12.02 -16.53 -12.66
CA SER A 41 12.97 -17.59 -12.28
C SER A 41 12.31 -18.94 -12.03
N VAL A 42 13.15 -19.98 -11.86
CA VAL A 42 12.73 -21.34 -11.53
C VAL A 42 12.04 -21.48 -10.17
N ALA A 43 12.11 -20.46 -9.30
CA ALA A 43 11.39 -20.42 -8.04
C ALA A 43 9.85 -20.48 -8.25
N THR A 44 9.36 -20.14 -9.44
CA THR A 44 7.94 -20.30 -9.82
C THR A 44 7.46 -21.77 -9.77
N ASN A 45 8.36 -22.74 -9.87
CA ASN A 45 8.03 -24.16 -9.88
C ASN A 45 7.82 -24.74 -8.46
N LYS A 46 8.26 -24.03 -7.42
CA LYS A 46 8.30 -24.58 -6.06
C LYS A 46 7.01 -24.35 -5.30
N TYR A 47 6.47 -25.38 -4.70
CA TYR A 47 5.34 -25.35 -3.77
C TYR A 47 5.85 -25.41 -2.33
N ALA A 48 5.61 -24.38 -1.50
CA ALA A 48 6.26 -24.21 -0.20
C ALA A 48 5.30 -23.69 0.87
N GLU A 49 4.15 -24.36 1.06
CA GLU A 49 3.22 -24.02 2.15
C GLU A 49 3.90 -24.07 3.53
N GLY A 50 3.56 -23.14 4.37
CA GLY A 50 4.19 -22.92 5.67
C GLY A 50 5.20 -21.76 5.64
N TYR A 51 6.15 -21.80 6.55
CA TYR A 51 7.16 -20.75 6.75
C TYR A 51 8.56 -21.36 6.79
N PRO A 52 9.63 -20.58 6.64
CA PRO A 52 11.00 -21.08 6.72
C PRO A 52 11.23 -21.97 7.94
N GLY A 53 11.79 -23.16 7.73
CA GLY A 53 12.01 -24.20 8.76
C GLY A 53 10.75 -24.91 9.24
N LYS A 54 9.56 -24.56 8.73
CA LYS A 54 8.26 -25.13 9.13
C LYS A 54 7.36 -25.35 7.90
N ARG A 55 7.90 -25.98 6.85
CA ARG A 55 7.17 -26.26 5.62
C ARG A 55 6.39 -27.58 5.69
N TYR A 56 5.29 -27.62 4.95
CA TYR A 56 4.52 -28.85 4.77
C TYR A 56 5.06 -29.74 3.63
N TYR A 57 6.02 -29.26 2.85
CA TYR A 57 6.62 -29.94 1.69
C TYR A 57 8.14 -30.03 1.83
N GLY A 58 8.72 -31.11 1.28
CA GLY A 58 10.18 -31.26 1.19
C GLY A 58 10.82 -30.43 0.09
N GLY A 59 12.16 -30.34 0.10
CA GLY A 59 12.95 -29.63 -0.91
C GLY A 59 12.81 -28.10 -0.84
N CYS A 60 12.63 -27.55 0.36
CA CYS A 60 12.41 -26.12 0.58
C CYS A 60 13.66 -25.41 1.12
N GLU A 61 14.79 -26.09 1.26
CA GLU A 61 15.99 -25.57 1.93
C GLU A 61 16.46 -24.24 1.30
N VAL A 62 16.57 -24.19 -0.03
CA VAL A 62 16.98 -22.98 -0.75
C VAL A 62 15.89 -21.90 -0.72
N ILE A 63 14.62 -22.29 -0.80
CA ILE A 63 13.48 -21.37 -0.71
C ILE A 63 13.40 -20.75 0.69
N ASP A 64 13.69 -21.50 1.75
CA ASP A 64 13.77 -20.99 3.11
C ASP A 64 14.85 -19.90 3.25
N GLU A 65 16.01 -20.08 2.61
CA GLU A 65 17.06 -19.06 2.57
C GLU A 65 16.59 -17.79 1.82
N ILE A 66 15.92 -17.95 0.69
CA ILE A 66 15.38 -16.82 -0.10
C ILE A 66 14.34 -16.03 0.69
N GLU A 67 13.37 -16.72 1.30
CA GLU A 67 12.32 -16.06 2.08
C GLU A 67 12.88 -15.40 3.33
N THR A 68 13.80 -16.08 4.04
CA THR A 68 14.49 -15.50 5.21
C THR A 68 15.26 -14.24 4.82
N LEU A 69 15.98 -14.26 3.69
CA LEU A 69 16.68 -13.09 3.18
C LEU A 69 15.73 -11.92 2.87
N ALA A 70 14.56 -12.21 2.28
CA ALA A 70 13.54 -11.19 2.03
C ALA A 70 13.02 -10.57 3.33
N ILE A 71 12.70 -11.41 4.32
CA ILE A 71 12.26 -10.99 5.65
C ILE A 71 13.31 -10.11 6.33
N ASP A 72 14.57 -10.56 6.36
CA ASP A 72 15.66 -9.85 7.04
C ASP A 72 15.97 -8.50 6.39
N ARG A 73 15.93 -8.43 5.06
CA ARG A 73 16.11 -7.18 4.33
C ARG A 73 14.96 -6.22 4.59
N LEU A 74 13.71 -6.70 4.54
CA LEU A 74 12.54 -5.86 4.83
C LEU A 74 12.56 -5.32 6.25
N LYS A 75 12.93 -6.15 7.23
CA LYS A 75 13.13 -5.73 8.62
C LYS A 75 14.19 -4.62 8.74
N LYS A 76 15.29 -4.73 8.01
CA LYS A 76 16.34 -3.69 8.00
C LYS A 76 15.85 -2.40 7.35
N VAL A 77 15.12 -2.48 6.23
CA VAL A 77 14.58 -1.31 5.51
C VAL A 77 13.71 -0.44 6.42
N PHE A 78 12.85 -1.06 7.25
CA PHE A 78 11.90 -0.34 8.09
C PHE A 78 12.23 -0.39 9.58
N ASN A 79 13.40 -0.90 9.97
CA ASN A 79 13.75 -1.14 11.36
C ASN A 79 12.64 -1.88 12.14
N ALA A 80 12.04 -2.90 11.52
CA ALA A 80 10.98 -3.72 12.08
C ALA A 80 11.56 -4.94 12.80
N SER A 81 10.93 -5.39 13.90
CA SER A 81 11.33 -6.63 14.58
C SER A 81 10.75 -7.86 13.88
N TRP A 82 9.60 -7.72 13.25
CA TRP A 82 8.89 -8.79 12.55
C TRP A 82 8.34 -8.33 11.21
N ALA A 83 8.36 -9.24 10.23
CA ALA A 83 7.80 -9.03 8.91
C ALA A 83 7.31 -10.33 8.29
N ASN A 84 6.20 -10.27 7.52
CA ASN A 84 5.71 -11.34 6.66
C ASN A 84 5.72 -10.88 5.20
N VAL A 85 6.40 -11.63 4.35
CA VAL A 85 6.61 -11.29 2.92
C VAL A 85 5.72 -12.12 1.99
N GLN A 86 4.88 -13.00 2.50
CA GLN A 86 4.04 -13.90 1.72
C GLN A 86 2.76 -13.27 1.12
N PRO A 87 2.17 -12.16 1.62
CA PRO A 87 0.98 -11.61 0.99
C PRO A 87 1.16 -11.37 -0.51
N HIS A 88 0.23 -11.88 -1.33
CA HIS A 88 0.28 -11.77 -2.78
C HIS A 88 0.02 -10.35 -3.27
N SER A 89 -0.66 -9.53 -2.46
CA SER A 89 -0.99 -8.13 -2.76
C SER A 89 -1.18 -7.33 -1.47
N GLY A 90 -1.19 -5.99 -1.58
CA GLY A 90 -1.56 -5.13 -0.46
C GLY A 90 -2.98 -5.39 0.06
N ALA A 91 -3.92 -5.67 -0.84
CA ALA A 91 -5.29 -6.03 -0.44
C ALA A 91 -5.31 -7.32 0.41
N GLN A 92 -4.52 -8.32 0.07
CA GLN A 92 -4.41 -9.55 0.86
C GLN A 92 -3.64 -9.33 2.16
N ALA A 93 -2.64 -8.44 2.20
CA ALA A 93 -2.00 -8.04 3.44
C ALA A 93 -3.01 -7.42 4.42
N ASN A 94 -3.83 -6.46 3.95
CA ASN A 94 -4.89 -5.88 4.76
C ASN A 94 -5.95 -6.92 5.18
N THR A 95 -6.34 -7.82 4.28
CA THR A 95 -7.29 -8.90 4.60
C THR A 95 -6.75 -9.81 5.69
N ALA A 96 -5.47 -10.18 5.65
CA ALA A 96 -4.85 -11.01 6.68
C ALA A 96 -4.83 -10.29 8.04
N VAL A 97 -4.52 -9.00 8.06
CA VAL A 97 -4.59 -8.19 9.30
C VAL A 97 -6.02 -8.19 9.85
N PHE A 98 -7.02 -7.97 9.00
CA PHE A 98 -8.42 -7.99 9.45
C PHE A 98 -8.85 -9.37 9.96
N LEU A 99 -8.45 -10.43 9.27
CA LEU A 99 -8.75 -11.81 9.70
C LEU A 99 -8.11 -12.15 11.05
N ALA A 100 -6.89 -11.65 11.31
CA ALA A 100 -6.20 -11.86 12.58
C ALA A 100 -6.82 -11.05 13.72
N CYS A 101 -7.33 -9.85 13.44
CA CYS A 101 -7.67 -8.85 14.46
C CYS A 101 -9.17 -8.64 14.69
N LEU A 102 -10.01 -9.03 13.73
CA LEU A 102 -11.42 -8.65 13.69
C LEU A 102 -12.33 -9.87 13.51
N LYS A 103 -13.57 -9.73 13.94
CA LYS A 103 -14.66 -10.66 13.64
C LYS A 103 -15.66 -10.00 12.66
N PRO A 104 -16.39 -10.78 11.83
CA PRO A 104 -17.47 -10.23 11.04
C PRO A 104 -18.42 -9.37 11.87
N GLY A 105 -18.72 -8.16 11.39
CA GLY A 105 -19.55 -7.17 12.09
C GLY A 105 -18.80 -6.25 13.04
N ASP A 106 -17.52 -6.46 13.31
CA ASP A 106 -16.71 -5.50 14.08
C ASP A 106 -16.63 -4.15 13.35
N LYS A 107 -16.50 -3.07 14.14
CA LYS A 107 -16.41 -1.71 13.61
C LYS A 107 -14.98 -1.37 13.22
N ILE A 108 -14.84 -0.77 12.04
CA ILE A 108 -13.58 -0.20 11.53
C ILE A 108 -13.77 1.26 11.16
N LEU A 109 -12.71 2.07 11.30
CA LEU A 109 -12.70 3.48 10.92
C LEU A 109 -11.55 3.73 9.95
N GLY A 110 -11.85 4.21 8.74
CA GLY A 110 -10.86 4.49 7.70
C GLY A 110 -11.11 5.80 6.97
N LEU A 111 -10.16 6.24 6.15
CA LEU A 111 -10.38 7.37 5.25
C LEU A 111 -11.38 6.98 4.15
N ASP A 112 -12.39 7.82 3.95
CA ASP A 112 -13.42 7.60 2.93
C ASP A 112 -12.79 7.48 1.54
N LEU A 113 -13.27 6.50 0.75
CA LEU A 113 -12.80 6.28 -0.62
C LEU A 113 -12.94 7.53 -1.49
N SER A 114 -14.05 8.27 -1.34
CA SER A 114 -14.33 9.51 -2.08
C SER A 114 -13.40 10.66 -1.69
N MET A 115 -12.76 10.55 -0.53
CA MET A 115 -11.82 11.53 0.02
C MET A 115 -10.34 11.12 -0.16
N GLY A 116 -10.08 10.06 -0.95
CA GLY A 116 -8.74 9.57 -1.24
C GLY A 116 -8.33 8.29 -0.52
N GLY A 117 -9.22 7.65 0.24
CA GLY A 117 -8.99 6.36 0.89
C GLY A 117 -8.75 5.21 -0.10
N HIS A 118 -8.52 4.01 0.43
CA HIS A 118 -8.37 2.80 -0.38
C HIS A 118 -9.61 1.91 -0.26
N LEU A 119 -9.89 1.12 -1.30
CA LEU A 119 -11.02 0.18 -1.32
C LEU A 119 -11.07 -0.73 -0.09
N THR A 120 -9.91 -1.24 0.36
CA THR A 120 -9.81 -2.14 1.51
C THR A 120 -10.00 -1.46 2.87
N HIS A 121 -10.19 -0.16 2.92
CA HIS A 121 -10.42 0.60 4.17
C HIS A 121 -11.91 0.72 4.51
N GLY A 122 -12.74 -0.21 4.07
CA GLY A 122 -14.15 -0.26 4.42
C GLY A 122 -15.12 0.10 3.29
N SER A 123 -14.65 0.27 2.05
CA SER A 123 -15.55 0.58 0.93
C SER A 123 -16.64 -0.49 0.76
N PRO A 124 -17.93 -0.11 0.57
CA PRO A 124 -19.01 -1.06 0.36
C PRO A 124 -18.84 -1.98 -0.85
N ALA A 125 -18.04 -1.56 -1.83
CA ALA A 125 -17.71 -2.38 -3.01
C ALA A 125 -16.69 -3.48 -2.69
N ASN A 126 -15.95 -3.36 -1.59
CA ASN A 126 -14.88 -4.26 -1.19
C ASN A 126 -15.35 -5.26 -0.11
N PHE A 127 -14.62 -6.39 0.04
CA PHE A 127 -14.91 -7.35 1.10
C PHE A 127 -14.93 -6.70 2.49
N SER A 128 -14.08 -5.71 2.75
CA SER A 128 -13.98 -5.03 4.05
C SER A 128 -15.29 -4.34 4.43
N GLY A 129 -15.91 -3.59 3.51
CA GLY A 129 -17.22 -2.97 3.74
C GLY A 129 -18.40 -3.95 3.71
N LYS A 130 -18.21 -5.17 3.18
CA LYS A 130 -19.24 -6.23 3.22
C LYS A 130 -19.17 -7.08 4.49
N THR A 131 -18.00 -7.13 5.14
CA THR A 131 -17.74 -7.98 6.29
C THR A 131 -17.82 -7.23 7.61
N TYR A 132 -17.37 -5.97 7.61
CA TYR A 132 -17.25 -5.13 8.81
C TYR A 132 -18.18 -3.93 8.76
N GLN A 133 -18.52 -3.37 9.92
CA GLN A 133 -19.24 -2.10 10.01
C GLN A 133 -18.25 -0.96 9.81
N SER A 134 -18.27 -0.36 8.63
CA SER A 134 -17.30 0.66 8.24
C SER A 134 -17.80 2.06 8.57
N PHE A 135 -16.98 2.82 9.26
CA PHE A 135 -17.13 4.24 9.51
C PHE A 135 -15.99 5.00 8.85
N PHE A 136 -16.20 6.27 8.57
CA PHE A 136 -15.25 7.03 7.77
C PHE A 136 -14.97 8.40 8.39
N TYR A 137 -13.72 8.83 8.24
CA TYR A 137 -13.30 10.23 8.34
C TYR A 137 -12.95 10.74 6.95
N GLY A 138 -12.88 12.05 6.80
CA GLY A 138 -12.62 12.68 5.52
C GLY A 138 -11.48 13.68 5.58
N VAL A 139 -11.48 14.54 4.57
CA VAL A 139 -10.62 15.72 4.52
C VAL A 139 -11.47 16.97 4.71
N ASP A 140 -10.87 18.02 5.23
CA ASP A 140 -11.51 19.31 5.34
C ASP A 140 -11.81 19.89 3.95
N ARG A 141 -12.96 20.54 3.81
CA ARG A 141 -13.45 21.00 2.50
C ARG A 141 -12.63 22.16 1.93
N GLU A 142 -12.09 23.01 2.77
CA GLU A 142 -11.38 24.22 2.35
C GLU A 142 -9.89 23.91 2.12
N THR A 143 -9.30 23.16 3.04
CA THR A 143 -7.87 22.88 3.02
C THR A 143 -7.49 21.62 2.25
N GLY A 144 -8.41 20.66 2.11
CA GLY A 144 -8.13 19.33 1.56
C GLY A 144 -7.21 18.47 2.44
N LEU A 145 -6.95 18.89 3.68
CA LEU A 145 -6.16 18.15 4.66
C LEU A 145 -7.06 17.19 5.44
N ILE A 146 -6.47 16.13 5.99
CA ILE A 146 -7.19 15.19 6.86
C ILE A 146 -7.86 15.92 8.00
N ASN A 147 -9.17 15.70 8.16
CA ASN A 147 -9.94 16.24 9.27
C ASN A 147 -9.75 15.33 10.50
N TYR A 148 -8.71 15.65 11.29
CA TYR A 148 -8.40 14.90 12.51
C TYR A 148 -9.46 15.04 13.58
N GLU A 149 -10.15 16.19 13.67
CA GLU A 149 -11.25 16.41 14.60
C GLU A 149 -12.41 15.45 14.30
N GLN A 150 -12.80 15.32 13.03
CA GLN A 150 -13.81 14.36 12.61
C GLN A 150 -13.39 12.91 12.91
N LEU A 151 -12.09 12.57 12.69
CA LEU A 151 -11.56 11.27 13.03
C LEU A 151 -11.73 10.97 14.52
N GLU A 152 -11.33 11.91 15.39
CA GLU A 152 -11.43 11.81 16.85
C GLU A 152 -12.88 11.66 17.31
N GLU A 153 -13.78 12.53 16.84
CA GLU A 153 -15.21 12.48 17.18
C GLU A 153 -15.85 11.15 16.76
N THR A 154 -15.54 10.70 15.53
CA THR A 154 -16.06 9.44 15.02
C THR A 154 -15.52 8.25 15.80
N ALA A 155 -14.23 8.26 16.14
CA ALA A 155 -13.60 7.20 16.93
C ALA A 155 -14.21 7.10 18.34
N ARG A 156 -14.40 8.24 19.03
CA ARG A 156 -15.03 8.28 20.38
C ARG A 156 -16.47 7.80 20.34
N LYS A 157 -17.23 8.21 19.32
CA LYS A 157 -18.65 7.85 19.16
C LYS A 157 -18.80 6.36 18.83
N GLU A 158 -18.08 5.89 17.84
CA GLU A 158 -18.29 4.55 17.27
C GLU A 158 -17.47 3.46 17.95
N LYS A 159 -16.37 3.82 18.62
CA LYS A 159 -15.44 2.89 19.30
C LYS A 159 -15.02 1.73 18.39
N PRO A 160 -14.38 1.99 17.26
CA PRO A 160 -13.97 0.96 16.34
C PRO A 160 -12.95 0.02 16.99
N LYS A 161 -12.88 -1.21 16.51
CA LYS A 161 -11.84 -2.16 16.90
C LYS A 161 -10.52 -1.87 16.21
N MET A 162 -10.57 -1.23 15.04
CA MET A 162 -9.40 -0.84 14.27
C MET A 162 -9.60 0.52 13.62
N ILE A 163 -8.59 1.37 13.73
CA ILE A 163 -8.45 2.61 12.97
C ILE A 163 -7.40 2.34 11.87
N ILE A 164 -7.70 2.77 10.65
CA ILE A 164 -6.84 2.56 9.47
C ILE A 164 -6.41 3.93 8.96
N CYS A 165 -5.11 4.20 8.95
CA CYS A 165 -4.52 5.35 8.29
C CYS A 165 -3.78 4.92 7.03
N GLY A 166 -3.93 5.70 5.98
CA GLY A 166 -3.39 5.41 4.65
C GLY A 166 -4.34 5.88 3.55
N ALA A 167 -3.79 6.15 2.39
CA ALA A 167 -4.56 6.71 1.29
C ALA A 167 -4.02 6.28 -0.07
N SER A 168 -4.90 6.30 -1.08
CA SER A 168 -4.54 6.14 -2.49
C SER A 168 -4.37 7.47 -3.22
N ALA A 169 -4.96 8.56 -2.71
CA ALA A 169 -4.98 9.86 -3.37
C ALA A 169 -4.89 11.03 -2.38
N TYR A 170 -4.03 10.91 -1.37
CA TYR A 170 -3.72 11.97 -0.42
C TYR A 170 -2.26 12.38 -0.57
N SER A 171 -2.02 13.66 -0.82
CA SER A 171 -0.72 14.18 -1.20
C SER A 171 0.10 14.78 -0.05
N ARG A 172 -0.37 14.68 1.18
CA ARG A 172 0.32 15.18 2.38
C ARG A 172 0.79 14.06 3.28
N ASP A 173 1.63 14.39 4.24
CA ASP A 173 2.10 13.46 5.26
C ASP A 173 1.05 13.25 6.36
N TRP A 174 1.26 12.27 7.23
CA TRP A 174 0.32 11.85 8.26
C TRP A 174 0.84 12.17 9.65
N ASP A 175 -0.03 12.62 10.54
CA ASP A 175 0.24 12.72 11.97
C ASP A 175 -0.13 11.39 12.67
N TYR A 176 0.76 10.42 12.56
CA TYR A 176 0.56 9.09 13.16
C TYR A 176 0.48 9.15 14.68
N ALA A 177 1.19 10.08 15.33
CA ALA A 177 1.18 10.24 16.78
C ALA A 177 -0.21 10.67 17.28
N ARG A 178 -0.84 11.62 16.59
CA ARG A 178 -2.19 12.08 16.91
C ARG A 178 -3.21 10.95 16.76
N ILE A 179 -3.15 10.20 15.65
CA ILE A 179 -4.05 9.07 15.41
C ILE A 179 -3.83 7.97 16.46
N ARG A 180 -2.58 7.71 16.86
CA ARG A 180 -2.25 6.74 17.91
C ARG A 180 -2.88 7.11 19.24
N SER A 181 -2.81 8.37 19.63
CA SER A 181 -3.44 8.85 20.86
C SER A 181 -4.94 8.56 20.89
N VAL A 182 -5.61 8.78 19.76
CA VAL A 182 -7.05 8.48 19.61
C VAL A 182 -7.31 6.97 19.66
N ALA A 183 -6.47 6.18 18.99
CA ALA A 183 -6.62 4.72 18.99
C ALA A 183 -6.49 4.15 20.42
N ASP A 184 -5.52 4.65 21.19
CA ASP A 184 -5.32 4.25 22.58
C ASP A 184 -6.50 4.67 23.48
N GLU A 185 -7.04 5.88 23.29
CA GLU A 185 -8.20 6.39 24.03
C GLU A 185 -9.44 5.49 23.86
N VAL A 186 -9.67 4.99 22.66
CA VAL A 186 -10.87 4.16 22.36
C VAL A 186 -10.60 2.65 22.42
N GLY A 187 -9.36 2.23 22.69
CA GLY A 187 -8.95 0.82 22.75
C GLY A 187 -8.93 0.13 21.39
N ALA A 188 -8.63 0.86 20.32
CA ALA A 188 -8.53 0.36 18.96
C ALA A 188 -7.11 -0.04 18.58
N LEU A 189 -6.95 -1.06 17.73
CA LEU A 189 -5.70 -1.27 17.02
C LEU A 189 -5.53 -0.20 15.93
N LEU A 190 -4.31 0.27 15.72
CA LEU A 190 -3.97 1.19 14.65
C LEU A 190 -3.20 0.46 13.54
N LEU A 191 -3.75 0.44 12.35
CA LEU A 191 -3.15 -0.09 11.12
C LEU A 191 -2.72 1.06 10.21
N ALA A 192 -1.44 1.10 9.81
CA ALA A 192 -0.98 1.98 8.74
C ALA A 192 -0.83 1.20 7.42
N ASP A 193 -1.62 1.56 6.42
CA ASP A 193 -1.41 1.11 5.03
C ASP A 193 -0.57 2.16 4.30
N ILE A 194 0.74 1.90 4.23
CA ILE A 194 1.72 2.79 3.61
C ILE A 194 2.01 2.47 2.15
N ALA A 195 1.12 1.74 1.49
CA ALA A 195 1.36 1.22 0.13
C ALA A 195 1.84 2.29 -0.85
N HIS A 196 1.32 3.52 -0.78
CA HIS A 196 1.76 4.61 -1.65
C HIS A 196 3.10 5.24 -1.24
N PRO A 197 3.27 5.75 -0.01
CA PRO A 197 4.49 6.46 0.38
C PRO A 197 5.63 5.57 0.90
N ALA A 198 5.52 4.24 0.85
CA ALA A 198 6.46 3.32 1.51
C ALA A 198 7.93 3.57 1.16
N GLY A 199 8.24 3.92 -0.10
CA GLY A 199 9.60 4.24 -0.52
C GLY A 199 10.14 5.51 0.12
N LEU A 200 9.32 6.55 0.23
CA LEU A 200 9.70 7.82 0.88
C LEU A 200 9.87 7.64 2.39
N ILE A 201 9.02 6.81 3.02
CA ILE A 201 9.15 6.45 4.44
C ILE A 201 10.45 5.66 4.67
N ALA A 202 10.73 4.64 3.84
CA ALA A 202 11.96 3.85 3.90
C ALA A 202 13.23 4.71 3.75
N ALA A 203 13.15 5.78 2.96
CA ALA A 203 14.24 6.74 2.76
C ALA A 203 14.35 7.80 3.87
N GLY A 204 13.43 7.84 4.83
CA GLY A 204 13.36 8.85 5.88
C GLY A 204 12.99 10.25 5.36
N VAL A 205 12.18 10.30 4.29
CA VAL A 205 11.71 11.55 3.66
C VAL A 205 10.34 11.97 4.19
N LEU A 206 9.54 11.02 4.69
CA LEU A 206 8.24 11.21 5.33
C LEU A 206 8.24 10.62 6.74
N ASN A 207 7.21 10.98 7.52
CA ASN A 207 7.04 10.49 8.89
C ASN A 207 6.97 8.97 8.96
N ASP A 208 7.63 8.41 9.97
CA ASP A 208 7.67 6.96 10.22
C ASP A 208 6.43 6.53 11.03
N PRO A 209 5.56 5.64 10.49
CA PRO A 209 4.42 5.12 11.23
C PRO A 209 4.79 4.08 12.29
N PHE A 210 5.98 3.47 12.22
CA PHE A 210 6.32 2.27 12.98
C PHE A 210 6.40 2.50 14.49
N ASP A 211 6.72 3.70 14.94
CA ASP A 211 6.74 4.03 16.37
C ASP A 211 5.35 4.30 16.95
N HIS A 212 4.36 4.49 16.08
CA HIS A 212 3.00 4.85 16.46
C HIS A 212 1.97 3.77 16.13
N CYS A 213 2.14 3.07 15.02
CA CYS A 213 1.16 2.10 14.56
C CYS A 213 1.44 0.69 15.06
N HIS A 214 0.40 -0.05 15.42
CA HIS A 214 0.53 -1.42 15.91
C HIS A 214 0.98 -2.36 14.79
N ILE A 215 0.40 -2.19 13.60
CA ILE A 215 0.66 -3.01 12.41
C ILE A 215 0.82 -2.07 11.21
N VAL A 216 1.75 -2.40 10.33
CA VAL A 216 2.00 -1.66 9.09
C VAL A 216 1.90 -2.62 7.91
N THR A 217 1.13 -2.24 6.90
CA THR A 217 1.05 -2.98 5.63
C THR A 217 1.55 -2.13 4.47
N SER A 218 2.04 -2.79 3.43
CA SER A 218 2.43 -2.11 2.20
C SER A 218 2.26 -3.02 0.99
N THR A 219 2.22 -2.40 -0.19
CA THR A 219 2.58 -3.04 -1.45
C THR A 219 4.08 -2.93 -1.68
N THR A 220 4.62 -3.75 -2.57
CA THR A 220 6.06 -3.73 -2.91
C THR A 220 6.38 -3.06 -4.25
N HIS A 221 5.37 -2.72 -5.05
CA HIS A 221 5.50 -2.34 -6.46
C HIS A 221 5.24 -0.86 -6.79
N LYS A 222 5.01 0.00 -5.77
CA LYS A 222 4.81 1.44 -5.98
C LYS A 222 6.13 2.19 -5.74
N THR A 223 6.20 3.06 -4.75
CA THR A 223 7.44 3.80 -4.44
C THR A 223 8.59 2.91 -3.97
N LEU A 224 8.33 1.69 -3.49
CA LEU A 224 9.38 0.69 -3.19
C LEU A 224 10.02 0.08 -4.46
N ARG A 225 9.44 0.28 -5.64
CA ARG A 225 9.98 -0.13 -6.94
C ARG A 225 10.31 -1.64 -7.05
N GLY A 226 9.59 -2.47 -6.31
CA GLY A 226 9.73 -3.93 -6.32
C GLY A 226 8.71 -4.65 -7.20
N PRO A 227 8.62 -5.98 -7.09
CA PRO A 227 7.61 -6.77 -7.79
C PRO A 227 6.21 -6.50 -7.21
N ARG A 228 5.16 -6.84 -7.96
CA ARG A 228 3.79 -6.79 -7.43
C ARG A 228 3.62 -7.80 -6.31
N GLY A 229 3.24 -7.29 -5.13
CA GLY A 229 3.07 -8.08 -3.92
C GLY A 229 2.66 -7.22 -2.74
N GLY A 230 2.50 -7.83 -1.57
CA GLY A 230 2.23 -7.17 -0.30
C GLY A 230 3.16 -7.65 0.81
N VAL A 231 3.20 -6.88 1.89
CA VAL A 231 3.95 -7.21 3.11
C VAL A 231 3.20 -6.74 4.35
N ILE A 232 3.46 -7.39 5.49
CA ILE A 232 2.96 -6.99 6.81
C ILE A 232 4.17 -6.86 7.73
N MET A 233 4.20 -5.82 8.56
CA MET A 233 5.35 -5.50 9.41
C MET A 233 4.90 -4.97 10.76
N MET A 234 5.76 -5.12 11.76
CA MET A 234 5.61 -4.49 13.08
C MET A 234 6.97 -4.02 13.59
N ARG A 235 7.01 -2.83 14.25
CA ARG A 235 8.21 -2.36 14.95
C ARG A 235 8.57 -3.29 16.08
N ASN A 236 7.59 -3.62 16.92
CA ASN A 236 7.72 -4.55 18.04
C ASN A 236 6.58 -5.56 17.98
N ASP A 237 6.89 -6.83 18.22
CA ASP A 237 5.86 -7.85 18.43
C ASP A 237 5.26 -7.69 19.83
N PHE A 238 4.01 -8.08 20.01
CA PHE A 238 3.28 -7.95 21.26
C PHE A 238 2.30 -9.10 21.47
N GLU A 239 1.89 -9.33 22.70
CA GLU A 239 0.84 -10.31 23.01
C GLU A 239 -0.49 -9.86 22.38
N ASN A 240 -1.21 -10.79 21.76
CA ASN A 240 -2.48 -10.44 21.17
C ASN A 240 -3.48 -9.95 22.24
N PRO A 241 -4.19 -8.84 22.00
CA PRO A 241 -5.13 -8.27 22.96
C PRO A 241 -6.44 -9.06 23.09
N PHE A 242 -6.59 -10.15 22.32
CA PHE A 242 -7.81 -10.97 22.27
C PHE A 242 -7.77 -12.14 23.25
N GLY A 243 -6.65 -12.36 23.96
CA GLY A 243 -6.46 -13.48 24.88
C GLY A 243 -6.39 -14.85 24.19
N LEU A 244 -6.12 -14.88 22.87
CA LEU A 244 -6.00 -16.13 22.11
C LEU A 244 -4.72 -16.88 22.51
N LYS A 245 -4.88 -18.17 22.85
CA LYS A 245 -3.82 -19.02 23.39
C LYS A 245 -3.34 -20.06 22.38
N ASP A 246 -2.12 -20.49 22.56
CA ASP A 246 -1.55 -21.66 21.90
C ASP A 246 -2.06 -22.97 22.55
N PRO A 247 -1.79 -24.16 21.98
CA PRO A 247 -2.19 -25.43 22.57
C PRO A 247 -1.56 -25.72 23.96
N LYS A 248 -0.52 -24.99 24.33
CA LYS A 248 0.15 -25.11 25.65
C LYS A 248 -0.43 -24.14 26.69
N GLY A 249 -1.39 -23.30 26.29
CA GLY A 249 -2.07 -22.34 27.18
C GLY A 249 -1.38 -20.96 27.26
N ASN A 250 -0.30 -20.69 26.54
CA ASN A 250 0.36 -19.39 26.50
C ASN A 250 -0.37 -18.42 25.56
N ILE A 251 -0.42 -17.15 25.90
CA ILE A 251 -0.96 -16.11 24.99
C ILE A 251 -0.08 -16.06 23.74
N ARG A 252 -0.70 -16.14 22.57
CA ARG A 252 0.04 -16.03 21.29
C ARG A 252 0.50 -14.61 21.07
N SER A 253 1.68 -14.43 20.44
CA SER A 253 2.10 -13.15 19.93
C SER A 253 1.22 -12.71 18.74
N MET A 254 1.19 -11.39 18.48
CA MET A 254 0.47 -10.85 17.33
C MET A 254 1.07 -11.36 16.01
N SER A 255 2.39 -11.49 15.94
CA SER A 255 3.09 -12.06 14.78
C SER A 255 2.57 -13.47 14.45
N ALA A 256 2.38 -14.32 15.46
CA ALA A 256 1.85 -15.67 15.26
C ALA A 256 0.40 -15.65 14.72
N LEU A 257 -0.42 -14.70 15.13
CA LEU A 257 -1.78 -14.56 14.60
C LEU A 257 -1.77 -14.06 13.16
N LEU A 258 -0.90 -13.10 12.83
CA LEU A 258 -0.75 -12.58 11.48
C LEU A 258 -0.21 -13.63 10.52
N ASP A 259 0.79 -14.42 10.94
CA ASP A 259 1.28 -15.55 10.15
C ASP A 259 0.17 -16.57 9.88
N LEU A 260 -0.59 -16.96 10.91
CA LEU A 260 -1.72 -17.87 10.75
C LEU A 260 -2.83 -17.32 9.85
N ALA A 261 -3.04 -16.01 9.87
CA ALA A 261 -4.04 -15.36 9.02
C ALA A 261 -3.59 -15.30 7.56
N VAL A 262 -2.29 -15.16 7.29
CA VAL A 262 -1.74 -15.27 5.93
C VAL A 262 -1.81 -16.73 5.48
N PHE A 263 -1.18 -17.63 6.20
CA PHE A 263 -1.20 -19.06 5.92
C PHE A 263 -1.43 -19.87 7.21
N PRO A 264 -2.43 -20.77 7.26
CA PRO A 264 -3.32 -21.19 6.18
C PRO A 264 -4.62 -20.36 6.07
N GLY A 265 -4.74 -19.23 6.80
CA GLY A 265 -6.00 -18.52 6.96
C GLY A 265 -6.60 -17.99 5.66
N MET A 266 -5.76 -17.43 4.78
CA MET A 266 -6.22 -16.77 3.56
C MET A 266 -5.54 -17.28 2.29
N GLN A 267 -4.27 -17.66 2.37
CA GLN A 267 -3.46 -18.11 1.25
C GLN A 267 -3.04 -19.57 1.44
N GLY A 268 -2.71 -20.25 0.31
CA GLY A 268 -2.00 -21.53 0.25
C GLY A 268 -0.50 -21.29 -0.02
N GLY A 269 0.03 -21.98 -1.04
CA GLY A 269 1.45 -21.86 -1.41
C GLY A 269 1.86 -20.43 -1.73
N PRO A 270 2.94 -19.91 -1.14
CA PRO A 270 3.48 -18.60 -1.44
C PRO A 270 4.04 -18.51 -2.86
N LEU A 271 4.14 -17.30 -3.41
CA LEU A 271 4.71 -17.02 -4.72
C LEU A 271 6.24 -16.83 -4.57
N GLU A 272 6.99 -17.90 -4.56
CA GLU A 272 8.43 -17.88 -4.21
C GLU A 272 9.27 -17.07 -5.20
N HIS A 273 8.91 -17.05 -6.48
CA HIS A 273 9.53 -16.18 -7.49
C HIS A 273 9.29 -14.69 -7.21
N VAL A 274 8.12 -14.33 -6.66
CA VAL A 274 7.85 -12.97 -6.22
C VAL A 274 8.60 -12.65 -4.93
N ILE A 275 8.73 -13.60 -4.00
CA ILE A 275 9.51 -13.42 -2.76
C ILE A 275 10.98 -13.23 -3.08
N ALA A 276 11.55 -14.01 -4.02
CA ALA A 276 12.91 -13.81 -4.52
C ALA A 276 13.09 -12.39 -5.10
N ALA A 277 12.13 -11.92 -5.89
CA ALA A 277 12.12 -10.57 -6.44
C ALA A 277 11.98 -9.49 -5.35
N LYS A 278 11.18 -9.73 -4.30
CA LYS A 278 11.12 -8.87 -3.11
C LYS A 278 12.47 -8.79 -2.40
N ALA A 279 13.16 -9.93 -2.23
CA ALA A 279 14.50 -9.96 -1.62
C ALA A 279 15.49 -9.06 -2.37
N ILE A 280 15.47 -9.06 -3.72
CA ILE A 280 16.30 -8.17 -4.53
C ILE A 280 15.89 -6.71 -4.32
N ALA A 281 14.61 -6.39 -4.47
CA ALA A 281 14.12 -5.03 -4.32
C ALA A 281 14.46 -4.43 -2.94
N PHE A 282 14.30 -5.19 -1.86
CA PHE A 282 14.68 -4.75 -0.52
C PHE A 282 16.19 -4.56 -0.36
N GLY A 283 17.00 -5.34 -1.09
CA GLY A 283 18.44 -5.12 -1.19
C GLY A 283 18.79 -3.81 -1.88
N GLU A 284 18.11 -3.48 -2.98
CA GLU A 284 18.26 -2.21 -3.69
C GLU A 284 17.84 -0.99 -2.83
N ILE A 285 16.81 -1.15 -1.98
CA ILE A 285 16.36 -0.10 -1.06
C ILE A 285 17.41 0.18 0.04
N LEU A 286 18.17 -0.81 0.45
CA LEU A 286 19.26 -0.65 1.44
C LEU A 286 20.50 0.07 0.87
N ASP A 287 20.59 0.24 -0.44
CA ASP A 287 21.65 1.02 -1.06
C ASP A 287 21.43 2.53 -0.82
N PRO A 288 22.47 3.29 -0.44
CA PRO A 288 22.35 4.73 -0.21
C PRO A 288 21.78 5.54 -1.37
N SER A 289 21.94 5.08 -2.61
CA SER A 289 21.38 5.72 -3.81
C SER A 289 19.85 5.74 -3.81
N PHE A 290 19.20 4.80 -3.10
CA PHE A 290 17.74 4.79 -3.00
C PHE A 290 17.20 6.02 -2.25
N LYS A 291 17.92 6.50 -1.23
CA LYS A 291 17.53 7.73 -0.53
C LYS A 291 17.57 8.95 -1.47
N ILE A 292 18.61 9.06 -2.28
CA ILE A 292 18.75 10.13 -3.28
C ILE A 292 17.60 10.05 -4.28
N TYR A 293 17.32 8.84 -4.79
CA TYR A 293 16.20 8.61 -5.70
C TYR A 293 14.86 9.07 -5.11
N GLN A 294 14.56 8.77 -3.84
CA GLN A 294 13.30 9.17 -3.22
C GLN A 294 13.23 10.68 -2.95
N GLN A 295 14.34 11.32 -2.65
CA GLN A 295 14.43 12.78 -2.56
C GLN A 295 14.15 13.44 -3.90
N ASP A 296 14.68 12.89 -5.00
CA ASP A 296 14.40 13.36 -6.35
C ASP A 296 12.93 13.17 -6.74
N VAL A 297 12.33 12.04 -6.37
CA VAL A 297 10.90 11.78 -6.57
C VAL A 297 10.05 12.86 -5.89
N GLN A 298 10.33 13.15 -4.62
CA GLN A 298 9.62 14.20 -3.88
C GLN A 298 9.83 15.59 -4.50
N HIS A 299 11.07 15.93 -4.80
CA HIS A 299 11.42 17.23 -5.42
C HIS A 299 10.74 17.41 -6.77
N ASN A 300 10.75 16.40 -7.62
CA ASN A 300 10.10 16.43 -8.93
C ASN A 300 8.58 16.57 -8.81
N ALA A 301 7.95 15.86 -7.86
CA ALA A 301 6.52 16.01 -7.58
C ALA A 301 6.17 17.43 -7.11
N GLN A 302 6.96 18.01 -6.20
CA GLN A 302 6.78 19.39 -5.72
C GLN A 302 6.97 20.42 -6.84
N THR A 303 7.99 20.23 -7.67
CA THR A 303 8.26 21.10 -8.82
C THR A 303 7.11 21.08 -9.82
N MET A 304 6.60 19.87 -10.13
CA MET A 304 5.45 19.70 -11.03
C MET A 304 4.19 20.33 -10.42
N ALA A 305 3.92 20.11 -9.14
CA ALA A 305 2.80 20.69 -8.42
C ALA A 305 2.84 22.23 -8.47
N ALA A 306 3.99 22.85 -8.19
CA ALA A 306 4.18 24.30 -8.28
C ALA A 306 3.93 24.83 -9.69
N ALA A 307 4.36 24.10 -10.72
CA ALA A 307 4.12 24.47 -12.12
C ALA A 307 2.63 24.43 -12.48
N PHE A 308 1.87 23.44 -11.99
CA PHE A 308 0.41 23.38 -12.18
C PHE A 308 -0.30 24.54 -11.46
N VAL A 309 0.06 24.83 -10.22
CA VAL A 309 -0.48 25.98 -9.47
C VAL A 309 -0.23 27.29 -10.22
N LYS A 310 1.02 27.51 -10.68
CA LYS A 310 1.39 28.70 -11.47
C LYS A 310 0.57 28.84 -12.76
N LYS A 311 0.13 27.72 -13.34
CA LYS A 311 -0.74 27.69 -14.53
C LYS A 311 -2.24 27.79 -14.19
N GLY A 312 -2.59 28.05 -12.93
CA GLY A 312 -3.95 28.23 -12.45
C GLY A 312 -4.76 26.92 -12.37
N TYR A 313 -4.10 25.78 -12.19
CA TYR A 313 -4.78 24.53 -11.80
C TYR A 313 -4.96 24.49 -10.29
N HIS A 314 -6.06 23.91 -9.85
CA HIS A 314 -6.35 23.71 -8.44
C HIS A 314 -5.85 22.31 -8.00
N LEU A 315 -4.89 22.28 -7.11
CA LEU A 315 -4.42 21.05 -6.47
C LEU A 315 -5.11 20.87 -5.12
N ILE A 316 -5.65 19.67 -4.89
CA ILE A 316 -6.20 19.32 -3.58
C ILE A 316 -5.06 19.43 -2.55
N SER A 317 -5.35 19.99 -1.39
CA SER A 317 -4.39 20.38 -0.34
C SER A 317 -3.32 21.41 -0.74
N GLY A 318 -3.48 22.08 -1.89
CA GLY A 318 -2.59 23.15 -2.34
C GLY A 318 -1.21 22.69 -2.85
N GLY A 319 -0.94 21.37 -2.93
CA GLY A 319 0.36 20.86 -3.39
C GLY A 319 0.62 19.41 -2.97
N THR A 320 1.90 19.05 -2.82
CA THR A 320 2.30 17.70 -2.40
C THR A 320 3.53 17.70 -1.49
N GLU A 321 3.58 16.74 -0.58
CA GLU A 321 4.74 16.39 0.26
C GLU A 321 5.30 15.01 -0.09
N ASN A 322 4.62 14.26 -0.96
CA ASN A 322 5.02 12.92 -1.37
C ASN A 322 5.22 12.82 -2.90
N HIS A 323 4.99 11.65 -3.49
CA HIS A 323 5.21 11.34 -4.90
C HIS A 323 4.00 11.64 -5.79
N LEU A 324 2.84 11.91 -5.24
CA LEU A 324 1.60 12.08 -6.01
C LEU A 324 0.97 13.46 -5.78
N MET A 325 0.09 13.85 -6.70
CA MET A 325 -0.78 15.00 -6.56
C MET A 325 -2.15 14.72 -7.14
N LEU A 326 -3.17 15.35 -6.58
CA LEU A 326 -4.56 15.28 -7.04
C LEU A 326 -4.96 16.64 -7.58
N ILE A 327 -5.27 16.70 -8.87
CA ILE A 327 -5.63 17.94 -9.58
C ILE A 327 -7.13 17.97 -9.78
N ASP A 328 -7.77 19.01 -9.27
CA ASP A 328 -9.18 19.33 -9.49
C ASP A 328 -9.32 20.11 -10.81
N LEU A 329 -10.11 19.59 -11.71
CA LEU A 329 -10.31 20.16 -13.04
C LEU A 329 -11.61 20.96 -13.18
N ARG A 330 -12.40 21.11 -12.09
CA ARG A 330 -13.66 21.86 -12.11
C ARG A 330 -13.46 23.32 -12.56
N ASN A 331 -12.34 23.94 -12.18
CA ASN A 331 -11.99 25.30 -12.59
C ASN A 331 -11.49 25.40 -14.06
N LYS A 332 -11.39 24.29 -14.77
CA LYS A 332 -11.00 24.23 -16.20
C LYS A 332 -12.15 23.74 -17.09
N ASP A 333 -13.31 23.54 -16.51
CA ASP A 333 -14.51 23.04 -17.22
C ASP A 333 -14.27 21.75 -18.02
N ILE A 334 -13.44 20.84 -17.45
CA ILE A 334 -13.11 19.55 -18.06
C ILE A 334 -13.25 18.43 -17.03
N THR A 335 -13.72 17.27 -17.46
CA THR A 335 -13.84 16.08 -16.58
C THR A 335 -12.54 15.30 -16.54
N GLY A 336 -12.33 14.55 -15.45
CA GLY A 336 -11.20 13.65 -15.33
C GLY A 336 -11.13 12.62 -16.46
N LYS A 337 -12.30 12.06 -16.85
CA LYS A 337 -12.40 11.15 -18.00
C LYS A 337 -11.90 11.79 -19.29
N LYS A 338 -12.36 13.00 -19.60
CA LYS A 338 -11.95 13.71 -20.81
C LYS A 338 -10.45 14.03 -20.81
N ALA A 339 -9.92 14.45 -19.66
CA ALA A 339 -8.48 14.73 -19.50
C ALA A 339 -7.67 13.44 -19.72
N GLN A 340 -8.01 12.34 -19.06
CA GLN A 340 -7.36 11.04 -19.24
C GLN A 340 -7.36 10.61 -20.71
N GLU A 341 -8.53 10.54 -21.36
CA GLU A 341 -8.65 10.10 -22.76
C GLU A 341 -7.89 11.00 -23.75
N THR A 342 -7.72 12.28 -23.41
CA THR A 342 -6.98 13.21 -24.27
C THR A 342 -5.47 13.05 -24.13
N LEU A 343 -5.01 12.84 -22.90
CA LEU A 343 -3.59 12.63 -22.58
C LEU A 343 -3.11 11.26 -23.09
N ASP A 344 -3.95 10.21 -22.97
CA ASP A 344 -3.65 8.88 -23.53
C ASP A 344 -3.33 8.94 -25.03
N ARG A 345 -4.04 9.81 -25.80
CA ARG A 345 -3.75 10.03 -27.23
C ARG A 345 -2.42 10.73 -27.48
N ALA A 346 -1.89 11.41 -26.49
CA ALA A 346 -0.57 12.03 -26.52
C ALA A 346 0.51 11.14 -25.88
N HIS A 347 0.20 9.87 -25.61
CA HIS A 347 1.07 8.91 -24.90
C HIS A 347 1.48 9.38 -23.50
N ILE A 348 0.59 10.10 -22.82
CA ILE A 348 0.73 10.50 -21.40
C ILE A 348 -0.32 9.72 -20.61
N THR A 349 0.13 8.73 -19.85
CA THR A 349 -0.71 7.82 -19.09
C THR A 349 -0.89 8.32 -17.66
N LEU A 350 -2.13 8.55 -17.26
CA LEU A 350 -2.53 8.90 -15.89
C LEU A 350 -3.92 8.35 -15.60
N ASN A 351 -4.41 8.46 -14.37
CA ASN A 351 -5.78 8.05 -14.08
C ASN A 351 -6.71 9.22 -13.73
N LYS A 352 -7.94 9.17 -14.26
CA LYS A 352 -9.02 9.97 -13.70
C LYS A 352 -9.23 9.58 -12.24
N ASN A 353 -9.54 10.56 -11.40
CA ASN A 353 -9.74 10.35 -9.97
C ASN A 353 -10.84 11.28 -9.43
N SER A 354 -11.70 10.76 -8.57
CA SER A 354 -12.60 11.64 -7.82
C SER A 354 -11.78 12.58 -6.94
N VAL A 355 -12.23 13.82 -6.84
CA VAL A 355 -11.72 14.78 -5.88
C VAL A 355 -12.61 14.78 -4.64
N PRO A 356 -12.12 15.20 -3.48
CA PRO A 356 -12.98 15.36 -2.31
C PRO A 356 -14.22 16.19 -2.65
N TYR A 357 -15.39 15.69 -2.17
CA TYR A 357 -16.69 16.31 -2.45
C TYR A 357 -17.01 16.41 -3.95
N ASP A 358 -16.61 15.42 -4.72
CA ASP A 358 -16.91 15.33 -6.15
C ASP A 358 -18.43 15.13 -6.38
N ASP A 359 -19.00 15.90 -7.29
CA ASP A 359 -20.40 15.79 -7.71
C ASP A 359 -20.61 14.83 -8.89
N LYS A 360 -19.53 14.32 -9.47
CA LYS A 360 -19.56 13.40 -10.61
C LYS A 360 -19.41 11.95 -10.17
N SER A 361 -19.95 11.07 -11.00
CA SER A 361 -19.79 9.62 -10.77
C SER A 361 -18.30 9.19 -10.85
N PRO A 362 -17.91 8.09 -10.19
CA PRO A 362 -16.55 7.54 -10.27
C PRO A 362 -16.09 7.16 -11.69
N PHE A 363 -17.03 7.02 -12.64
CA PHE A 363 -16.71 6.72 -14.03
C PHE A 363 -16.35 7.97 -14.85
N VAL A 364 -16.69 9.16 -14.36
CA VAL A 364 -16.45 10.46 -15.02
C VAL A 364 -15.39 11.26 -14.28
N THR A 365 -15.58 11.49 -12.98
CA THR A 365 -14.75 12.24 -12.03
C THR A 365 -14.52 13.71 -12.42
N SER A 366 -14.14 14.52 -11.44
CA SER A 366 -13.78 15.92 -11.64
C SER A 366 -12.26 16.16 -11.60
N GLY A 367 -11.47 15.13 -11.36
CA GLY A 367 -10.01 15.27 -11.23
C GLY A 367 -9.21 14.20 -11.92
N ILE A 368 -7.91 14.41 -11.87
CA ILE A 368 -6.87 13.46 -12.29
C ILE A 368 -5.86 13.31 -11.14
N ARG A 369 -5.29 12.11 -11.01
CA ARG A 369 -4.16 11.83 -10.11
C ARG A 369 -2.91 11.61 -10.96
N ILE A 370 -1.83 12.25 -10.53
CA ILE A 370 -0.48 12.14 -11.10
C ILE A 370 0.45 11.63 -10.01
#